data_9ece5a81b68c73a1d519ca96ec5117fa
#
_entry.id   9ece5a81b68c73a1d519ca96ec5117fa
#
_cell.length_a   1.000
_cell.length_b   1.000
_cell.length_c   1.000
_cell.angle_alpha   90.00
_cell.angle_beta   90.00
_cell.angle_gamma   90.00
#
_symmetry.space_group_name_H-M   'P 1'
#
loop_
_entity.id
_entity.type
_entity.pdbx_description
1 polymer ?
#
loop_
_entity_poly.entity_id
_entity_poly.type
_entity_poly.pdbx_seq_one_letter_code
_entity_poly.pdbx_strand_id
1 'polypeptide(L)'
;MNAPDLELLSEHGCFGGVQRFYRHASQEIGLPMRFSVYLPPQAREGKTCPAVFCLAGLTCTEETFMIKAGAQCHAAREGLVLVAPDTSPRGANIPGEADDWDFGVGAGFYLDATQAPWSQHYQMESYITRELLDIAAGLFPLDRERIGVMGHSMGGHGALVLALRHPGLFRSVSAFAPIVAPSQVPWGRKAFARYLGPDADAWQDYDASALMRQCKAAPYPEGILVDQGLSDKFLDEQLRPGLFEAACIEAGQPLVLRLHPGYDHGYYFISTFVDDHLRHHAQQLGV
;
A
#
# COMPACT_ATOMS: atom_id res chain seq x y z
N MET A 1 20.28 -13.57 11.05
CA MET A 1 19.06 -13.08 11.75
C MET A 1 18.32 -14.31 12.24
N ASN A 2 17.93 -14.36 13.51
CA ASN A 2 17.02 -15.42 13.99
C ASN A 2 15.73 -15.26 13.20
N ALA A 3 15.17 -16.40 12.71
CA ALA A 3 13.87 -16.37 12.05
C ALA A 3 12.87 -15.67 12.99
N PRO A 4 12.10 -14.67 12.53
CA PRO A 4 11.07 -14.08 13.37
C PRO A 4 10.15 -15.20 13.86
N ASP A 5 9.62 -15.08 15.09
CA ASP A 5 8.56 -15.97 15.61
C ASP A 5 7.33 -15.79 14.71
N LEU A 6 7.33 -16.49 13.58
CA LEU A 6 6.29 -16.39 12.56
C LEU A 6 5.26 -17.48 12.81
N GLU A 7 4.06 -17.06 13.18
CA GLU A 7 2.91 -17.92 13.37
C GLU A 7 2.02 -17.94 12.14
N LEU A 8 1.80 -19.12 11.55
CA LEU A 8 0.79 -19.31 10.52
C LEU A 8 -0.59 -19.37 11.18
N LEU A 9 -1.43 -18.38 10.89
CA LEU A 9 -2.80 -18.28 11.43
C LEU A 9 -3.79 -19.13 10.63
N SER A 10 -3.68 -19.08 9.29
CA SER A 10 -4.51 -19.88 8.38
C SER A 10 -3.89 -20.04 7.01
N GLU A 11 -4.31 -21.10 6.30
CA GLU A 11 -3.88 -21.41 4.94
C GLU A 11 -5.08 -21.89 4.12
N HIS A 12 -5.20 -21.39 2.88
CA HIS A 12 -6.29 -21.71 1.97
C HIS A 12 -5.77 -21.97 0.56
N GLY A 13 -6.12 -23.11 -0.03
CA GLY A 13 -5.89 -23.35 -1.46
C GLY A 13 -6.70 -22.38 -2.30
N CYS A 14 -6.07 -21.70 -3.27
CA CYS A 14 -6.70 -20.65 -4.04
C CYS A 14 -6.07 -20.54 -5.44
N PHE A 15 -6.86 -20.76 -6.50
CA PHE A 15 -6.43 -20.69 -7.92
C PHE A 15 -5.11 -21.44 -8.22
N GLY A 16 -4.97 -22.66 -7.70
CA GLY A 16 -3.75 -23.49 -7.86
C GLY A 16 -2.57 -23.06 -6.98
N GLY A 17 -2.63 -21.86 -6.41
CA GLY A 17 -1.71 -21.32 -5.42
C GLY A 17 -2.19 -21.51 -3.99
N VAL A 18 -1.69 -20.70 -3.08
CA VAL A 18 -2.06 -20.74 -1.66
C VAL A 18 -2.08 -19.34 -1.06
N GLN A 19 -3.18 -19.01 -0.35
CA GLN A 19 -3.31 -17.81 0.46
C GLN A 19 -2.98 -18.16 1.91
N ARG A 20 -2.07 -17.40 2.54
CA ARG A 20 -1.65 -17.58 3.93
C ARG A 20 -1.78 -16.30 4.71
N PHE A 21 -2.11 -16.43 6.00
CA PHE A 21 -2.18 -15.33 6.96
C PHE A 21 -1.22 -15.62 8.11
N TYR A 22 -0.46 -14.60 8.48
CA TYR A 22 0.61 -14.73 9.47
C TYR A 22 0.51 -13.67 10.55
N ARG A 23 1.09 -14.00 11.71
CA ARG A 23 1.39 -13.08 12.80
C ARG A 23 2.85 -13.21 13.17
N HIS A 24 3.50 -12.11 13.51
CA HIS A 24 4.86 -12.10 14.03
C HIS A 24 5.06 -10.96 15.03
N ALA A 25 6.07 -11.06 15.88
CA ALA A 25 6.52 -9.95 16.73
C ALA A 25 7.35 -8.99 15.88
N SER A 26 6.80 -7.82 15.57
CA SER A 26 7.50 -6.81 14.79
C SER A 26 8.51 -6.07 15.65
N GLN A 27 9.71 -5.88 15.12
CA GLN A 27 10.76 -5.08 15.76
C GLN A 27 10.58 -3.59 15.49
N GLU A 28 10.16 -3.22 14.27
CA GLU A 28 9.92 -1.83 13.89
C GLU A 28 8.71 -1.24 14.62
N ILE A 29 7.64 -2.03 14.80
CA ILE A 29 6.42 -1.61 15.50
C ILE A 29 6.52 -1.82 17.01
N GLY A 30 7.29 -2.81 17.46
CA GLY A 30 7.36 -3.22 18.87
C GLY A 30 6.11 -3.94 19.40
N LEU A 31 5.23 -4.39 18.52
CA LEU A 31 3.99 -5.11 18.80
C LEU A 31 3.80 -6.26 17.80
N PRO A 32 2.92 -7.23 18.10
CA PRO A 32 2.55 -8.23 17.09
C PRO A 32 1.88 -7.57 15.89
N MET A 33 2.39 -7.86 14.69
CA MET A 33 1.82 -7.44 13.43
C MET A 33 1.29 -8.64 12.65
N ARG A 34 0.30 -8.38 11.80
CA ARG A 34 -0.26 -9.37 10.88
C ARG A 34 0.02 -8.97 9.43
N PHE A 35 0.19 -9.96 8.60
CA PHE A 35 0.26 -9.81 7.16
C PHE A 35 -0.26 -11.07 6.46
N SER A 36 -0.56 -10.94 5.20
CA SER A 36 -0.98 -12.07 4.37
C SER A 36 -0.14 -12.16 3.10
N VAL A 37 0.01 -13.39 2.61
CA VAL A 37 0.76 -13.68 1.39
C VAL A 37 -0.03 -14.64 0.51
N TYR A 38 -0.20 -14.29 -0.76
CA TYR A 38 -0.61 -15.22 -1.78
C TYR A 38 0.61 -15.70 -2.57
N LEU A 39 0.82 -17.01 -2.62
CA LEU A 39 1.85 -17.66 -3.40
C LEU A 39 1.21 -18.28 -4.66
N PRO A 40 1.55 -17.83 -5.88
CA PRO A 40 0.99 -18.37 -7.10
C PRO A 40 1.48 -19.81 -7.36
N PRO A 41 0.86 -20.56 -8.29
CA PRO A 41 1.29 -21.93 -8.62
C PRO A 41 2.80 -22.03 -8.93
N GLN A 42 3.36 -21.06 -9.65
CA GLN A 42 4.77 -20.99 -10.03
C GLN A 42 5.70 -20.96 -8.82
N ALA A 43 5.33 -20.21 -7.77
CA ALA A 43 6.08 -20.15 -6.52
C ALA A 43 6.06 -21.50 -5.78
N ARG A 44 4.96 -22.24 -5.83
CA ARG A 44 4.85 -23.59 -5.28
C ARG A 44 5.70 -24.63 -6.02
N GLU A 45 5.96 -24.38 -7.29
CA GLU A 45 6.89 -25.17 -8.10
C GLU A 45 8.37 -24.84 -7.85
N GLY A 46 8.66 -23.97 -6.92
CA GLY A 46 10.02 -23.55 -6.54
C GLY A 46 10.60 -22.44 -7.39
N LYS A 47 9.80 -21.78 -8.24
CA LYS A 47 10.25 -20.61 -9.00
C LYS A 47 10.23 -19.36 -8.11
N THR A 48 11.28 -18.55 -8.22
CA THR A 48 11.31 -17.22 -7.65
C THR A 48 10.43 -16.29 -8.49
N CYS A 49 9.44 -15.64 -7.86
CA CYS A 49 8.42 -14.83 -8.53
C CYS A 49 8.54 -13.36 -8.13
N PRO A 50 8.23 -12.40 -9.02
CA PRO A 50 8.05 -11.01 -8.62
C PRO A 50 6.90 -10.88 -7.64
N ALA A 51 6.89 -9.78 -6.87
CA ALA A 51 5.88 -9.55 -5.87
C ALA A 51 5.23 -8.18 -5.98
N VAL A 52 3.98 -8.09 -5.54
CA VAL A 52 3.25 -6.83 -5.40
C VAL A 52 2.76 -6.68 -3.96
N PHE A 53 3.17 -5.60 -3.31
CA PHE A 53 2.65 -5.21 -2.01
C PHE A 53 1.30 -4.52 -2.21
N CYS A 54 0.27 -5.00 -1.52
CA CYS A 54 -1.12 -4.56 -1.65
C CYS A 54 -1.55 -3.83 -0.38
N LEU A 55 -1.63 -2.51 -0.43
CA LEU A 55 -1.92 -1.66 0.72
C LEU A 55 -3.41 -1.32 0.79
N ALA A 56 -4.06 -1.66 1.88
CA ALA A 56 -5.50 -1.46 2.05
C ALA A 56 -5.84 -0.04 2.58
N GLY A 57 -7.11 0.35 2.46
CA GLY A 57 -7.63 1.64 2.92
C GLY A 57 -7.91 1.70 4.42
N LEU A 58 -8.45 2.82 4.87
CA LEU A 58 -8.88 3.05 6.25
C LEU A 58 -9.78 1.93 6.76
N THR A 59 -9.60 1.57 8.03
CA THR A 59 -10.34 0.53 8.76
C THR A 59 -10.11 -0.92 8.32
N CYS A 60 -9.35 -1.13 7.25
CA CYS A 60 -9.03 -2.45 6.73
C CYS A 60 -7.96 -3.17 7.55
N THR A 61 -7.80 -4.46 7.28
CA THR A 61 -6.76 -5.34 7.81
C THR A 61 -6.01 -6.02 6.65
N GLU A 62 -5.02 -6.83 6.98
CA GLU A 62 -4.30 -7.70 6.05
C GLU A 62 -5.20 -8.66 5.25
N GLU A 63 -6.41 -8.92 5.75
CA GLU A 63 -7.39 -9.81 5.11
C GLU A 63 -8.20 -9.11 4.03
N THR A 64 -8.46 -7.80 4.21
CA THR A 64 -9.53 -7.11 3.48
C THR A 64 -9.30 -7.10 1.98
N PHE A 65 -8.10 -6.72 1.52
CA PHE A 65 -7.77 -6.72 0.10
C PHE A 65 -7.80 -8.15 -0.47
N MET A 66 -7.18 -9.10 0.23
CA MET A 66 -7.07 -10.48 -0.23
C MET A 66 -8.42 -11.18 -0.37
N ILE A 67 -9.36 -10.90 0.54
CA ILE A 67 -10.70 -11.53 0.49
C ILE A 67 -11.61 -10.86 -0.55
N LYS A 68 -11.50 -9.52 -0.71
CA LYS A 68 -12.53 -8.75 -1.43
C LYS A 68 -12.11 -8.33 -2.85
N ALA A 69 -10.82 -8.21 -3.15
CA ALA A 69 -10.37 -7.68 -4.43
C ALA A 69 -10.46 -8.69 -5.60
N GLY A 70 -10.51 -10.00 -5.32
CA GLY A 70 -10.47 -11.03 -6.37
C GLY A 70 -9.11 -11.13 -7.07
N ALA A 71 -8.06 -10.58 -6.47
CA ALA A 71 -6.74 -10.43 -7.08
C ALA A 71 -6.00 -11.75 -7.37
N GLN A 72 -6.28 -12.81 -6.58
CA GLN A 72 -5.51 -14.06 -6.62
C GLN A 72 -5.61 -14.79 -7.96
N CYS A 73 -6.78 -14.78 -8.63
CA CYS A 73 -6.93 -15.44 -9.93
C CYS A 73 -6.04 -14.80 -11.00
N HIS A 74 -5.89 -13.49 -10.97
CA HIS A 74 -5.04 -12.72 -11.87
C HIS A 74 -3.55 -12.88 -11.52
N ALA A 75 -3.23 -12.81 -10.22
CA ALA A 75 -1.87 -13.06 -9.73
C ALA A 75 -1.37 -14.49 -10.05
N ALA A 76 -2.26 -15.49 -9.99
CA ALA A 76 -1.94 -16.85 -10.40
C ALA A 76 -1.57 -16.94 -11.89
N ARG A 77 -2.30 -16.23 -12.74
CA ARG A 77 -2.05 -16.17 -14.18
C ARG A 77 -0.72 -15.50 -14.50
N GLU A 78 -0.46 -14.36 -13.87
CA GLU A 78 0.75 -13.55 -14.10
C GLU A 78 1.98 -14.08 -13.33
N GLY A 79 1.83 -15.03 -12.41
CA GLY A 79 2.94 -15.54 -11.61
C GLY A 79 3.43 -14.54 -10.53
N LEU A 80 2.54 -13.72 -9.99
CA LEU A 80 2.85 -12.70 -9.00
C LEU A 80 2.58 -13.20 -7.57
N VAL A 81 3.52 -13.00 -6.68
CA VAL A 81 3.28 -13.08 -5.23
C VAL A 81 2.56 -11.80 -4.80
N LEU A 82 1.51 -11.92 -3.97
CA LEU A 82 0.88 -10.76 -3.35
C LEU A 82 1.18 -10.74 -1.85
N VAL A 83 1.54 -9.57 -1.32
CA VAL A 83 1.81 -9.36 0.10
C VAL A 83 0.94 -8.22 0.60
N ALA A 84 0.13 -8.44 1.64
CA ALA A 84 -0.69 -7.38 2.23
C ALA A 84 -0.44 -7.28 3.73
N PRO A 85 0.07 -6.14 4.23
CA PRO A 85 0.18 -5.87 5.67
C PRO A 85 -1.16 -5.45 6.26
N ASP A 86 -1.27 -5.49 7.59
CA ASP A 86 -2.29 -4.72 8.30
C ASP A 86 -2.07 -3.21 8.07
N THR A 87 -3.08 -2.41 8.26
CA THR A 87 -3.09 -0.96 7.96
C THR A 87 -2.58 -0.09 9.11
N SER A 88 -2.38 -0.67 10.27
CA SER A 88 -1.80 -0.02 11.46
C SER A 88 -1.33 -1.06 12.47
N PRO A 89 -0.55 -0.66 13.48
CA PRO A 89 -0.45 -1.40 14.73
C PRO A 89 -1.82 -1.60 15.36
N ARG A 90 -1.95 -2.67 16.17
CA ARG A 90 -3.14 -2.92 16.99
C ARG A 90 -2.72 -3.29 18.41
N GLY A 91 -3.42 -2.72 19.40
CA GLY A 91 -3.14 -3.00 20.81
C GLY A 91 -1.95 -2.23 21.38
N ALA A 92 -1.63 -1.05 20.84
CA ALA A 92 -0.65 -0.15 21.43
C ALA A 92 -1.13 0.41 22.77
N ASN A 93 -2.44 0.35 23.03
CA ASN A 93 -3.10 0.89 24.22
C ASN A 93 -2.82 2.39 24.44
N ILE A 94 -2.65 3.12 23.35
CA ILE A 94 -2.51 4.58 23.38
C ILE A 94 -3.90 5.18 23.61
N PRO A 95 -4.10 6.06 24.62
CA PRO A 95 -5.38 6.71 24.81
C PRO A 95 -5.86 7.41 23.54
N GLY A 96 -7.08 7.11 23.10
CA GLY A 96 -7.69 7.69 21.89
C GLY A 96 -7.32 6.99 20.59
N GLU A 97 -6.57 5.87 20.61
CA GLU A 97 -6.18 5.16 19.36
C GLU A 97 -7.36 4.50 18.62
N ALA A 98 -8.47 4.26 19.31
CA ALA A 98 -9.66 3.61 18.76
C ALA A 98 -10.91 4.51 18.79
N ASP A 99 -10.75 5.80 19.09
CA ASP A 99 -11.89 6.73 19.24
C ASP A 99 -12.46 7.15 17.87
N ASP A 100 -11.60 7.21 16.86
CA ASP A 100 -11.94 7.68 15.52
C ASP A 100 -11.70 6.56 14.48
N TRP A 101 -12.59 6.41 13.52
CA TRP A 101 -12.44 5.43 12.44
C TRP A 101 -11.38 5.83 11.39
N ASP A 102 -11.04 7.11 11.31
CA ASP A 102 -10.10 7.70 10.34
C ASP A 102 -8.76 8.11 10.97
N PHE A 103 -8.48 7.65 12.20
CA PHE A 103 -7.24 7.90 12.91
C PHE A 103 -6.92 6.76 13.91
N GLY A 104 -5.65 6.45 14.12
CA GLY A 104 -5.23 5.40 15.05
C GLY A 104 -5.39 4.00 14.46
N VAL A 105 -6.15 3.14 15.15
CA VAL A 105 -6.36 1.74 14.73
C VAL A 105 -7.02 1.67 13.35
N GLY A 106 -6.34 0.99 12.42
CA GLY A 106 -6.78 0.88 11.02
C GLY A 106 -6.50 2.12 10.17
N ALA A 107 -5.71 3.08 10.66
CA ALA A 107 -5.47 4.37 10.02
C ALA A 107 -4.01 4.85 10.22
N GLY A 108 -3.04 3.97 9.97
CA GLY A 108 -1.60 4.26 10.14
C GLY A 108 -0.99 5.14 9.05
N PHE A 109 -1.72 5.47 7.99
CA PHE A 109 -1.31 6.31 6.86
C PHE A 109 0.03 5.92 6.22
N TYR A 110 0.54 4.72 6.49
CA TYR A 110 1.78 4.18 5.91
C TYR A 110 2.99 5.11 6.10
N LEU A 111 3.05 5.81 7.23
CA LEU A 111 4.10 6.72 7.63
C LEU A 111 4.80 6.25 8.91
N ASP A 112 5.93 6.86 9.22
CA ASP A 112 6.58 6.73 10.52
C ASP A 112 6.26 7.96 11.37
N ALA A 113 5.50 7.76 12.45
CA ALA A 113 5.11 8.84 13.35
C ALA A 113 6.33 9.38 14.11
N THR A 114 6.39 10.71 14.24
CA THR A 114 7.47 11.42 14.95
C THR A 114 7.02 11.95 16.31
N GLN A 115 5.72 12.02 16.55
CA GLN A 115 5.15 12.59 17.76
C GLN A 115 4.77 11.53 18.79
N ALA A 116 5.18 11.74 20.05
CA ALA A 116 4.70 10.93 21.16
C ALA A 116 3.18 11.15 21.38
N PRO A 117 2.42 10.11 21.76
CA PRO A 117 2.87 8.74 22.03
C PRO A 117 2.95 7.84 20.78
N TRP A 118 2.55 8.31 19.61
CA TRP A 118 2.42 7.55 18.37
C TRP A 118 3.77 7.02 17.85
N SER A 119 4.83 7.81 17.97
CA SER A 119 6.18 7.48 17.48
C SER A 119 6.76 6.18 18.04
N GLN A 120 6.20 5.65 19.12
CA GLN A 120 6.65 4.39 19.71
C GLN A 120 6.23 3.17 18.87
N HIS A 121 5.08 3.23 18.22
CA HIS A 121 4.47 2.06 17.57
C HIS A 121 4.00 2.29 16.13
N TYR A 122 3.68 3.54 15.75
CA TYR A 122 3.14 3.83 14.41
C TYR A 122 4.29 4.09 13.43
N GLN A 123 5.00 3.01 13.04
CA GLN A 123 6.18 3.02 12.18
C GLN A 123 5.92 2.19 10.92
N MET A 124 4.82 2.52 10.20
CA MET A 124 4.33 1.69 9.11
C MET A 124 5.19 1.77 7.84
N GLU A 125 5.86 2.91 7.58
CA GLU A 125 6.82 3.02 6.48
C GLU A 125 8.00 2.07 6.69
N SER A 126 8.65 2.15 7.84
CA SER A 126 9.77 1.29 8.21
C SER A 126 9.37 -0.19 8.24
N TYR A 127 8.19 -0.48 8.77
CA TYR A 127 7.66 -1.84 8.79
C TYR A 127 7.56 -2.44 7.38
N ILE A 128 6.97 -1.73 6.43
CA ILE A 128 6.72 -2.25 5.08
C ILE A 128 8.00 -2.30 4.26
N THR A 129 8.78 -1.22 4.28
CA THR A 129 9.93 -1.06 3.37
C THR A 129 11.18 -1.79 3.82
N ARG A 130 11.25 -2.18 5.10
CA ARG A 130 12.38 -2.91 5.69
C ARG A 130 11.95 -4.27 6.24
N GLU A 131 11.22 -4.29 7.36
CA GLU A 131 10.98 -5.52 8.11
C GLU A 131 10.12 -6.53 7.34
N LEU A 132 8.94 -6.11 6.87
CA LEU A 132 8.04 -7.02 6.14
C LEU A 132 8.66 -7.47 4.80
N LEU A 133 9.36 -6.58 4.13
CA LEU A 133 10.09 -6.91 2.91
C LEU A 133 11.17 -7.97 3.18
N ASP A 134 11.96 -7.81 4.25
CA ASP A 134 13.00 -8.78 4.64
C ASP A 134 12.39 -10.13 5.03
N ILE A 135 11.29 -10.13 5.78
CA ILE A 135 10.53 -11.34 6.12
C ILE A 135 10.01 -12.03 4.86
N ALA A 136 9.36 -11.28 3.98
CA ALA A 136 8.76 -11.84 2.77
C ALA A 136 9.83 -12.42 1.82
N ALA A 137 10.92 -11.70 1.59
CA ALA A 137 12.00 -12.15 0.72
C ALA A 137 12.85 -13.29 1.33
N GLY A 138 12.91 -13.37 2.66
CA GLY A 138 13.64 -14.43 3.35
C GLY A 138 12.88 -15.74 3.49
N LEU A 139 11.55 -15.72 3.47
CA LEU A 139 10.72 -16.89 3.77
C LEU A 139 9.93 -17.42 2.58
N PHE A 140 9.71 -16.59 1.56
CA PHE A 140 8.95 -16.97 0.38
C PHE A 140 9.81 -16.87 -0.89
N PRO A 141 9.50 -17.60 -1.96
CA PRO A 141 10.22 -17.53 -3.23
C PRO A 141 9.88 -16.24 -3.99
N LEU A 142 10.23 -15.12 -3.38
CA LEU A 142 9.99 -13.76 -3.85
C LEU A 142 11.29 -13.17 -4.40
N ASP A 143 11.22 -12.55 -5.58
CA ASP A 143 12.33 -11.83 -6.18
C ASP A 143 12.41 -10.39 -5.63
N ARG A 144 13.41 -10.15 -4.79
CA ARG A 144 13.62 -8.85 -4.14
C ARG A 144 13.90 -7.71 -5.11
N GLU A 145 14.42 -8.03 -6.30
CA GLU A 145 14.73 -7.05 -7.34
C GLU A 145 13.52 -6.69 -8.21
N ARG A 146 12.41 -7.44 -8.09
CA ARG A 146 11.21 -7.27 -8.89
C ARG A 146 9.98 -7.11 -8.01
N ILE A 147 9.89 -5.94 -7.36
CA ILE A 147 8.81 -5.61 -6.42
C ILE A 147 8.00 -4.44 -6.94
N GLY A 148 6.68 -4.58 -6.94
CA GLY A 148 5.72 -3.51 -7.15
C GLY A 148 4.96 -3.17 -5.88
N VAL A 149 4.29 -2.02 -5.88
CA VAL A 149 3.38 -1.62 -4.81
C VAL A 149 2.08 -1.06 -5.40
N MET A 150 0.97 -1.52 -4.88
CA MET A 150 -0.35 -0.95 -5.19
C MET A 150 -1.18 -0.75 -3.92
N GLY A 151 -2.19 0.09 -3.99
CA GLY A 151 -3.07 0.28 -2.85
C GLY A 151 -4.36 0.98 -3.18
N HIS A 152 -5.28 0.97 -2.21
CA HIS A 152 -6.58 1.60 -2.30
C HIS A 152 -6.75 2.68 -1.23
N SER A 153 -7.27 3.85 -1.62
CA SER A 153 -7.62 4.95 -0.69
C SER A 153 -6.40 5.42 0.12
N MET A 154 -6.41 5.30 1.46
CA MET A 154 -5.23 5.47 2.30
C MET A 154 -4.07 4.56 1.87
N GLY A 155 -4.35 3.33 1.43
CA GLY A 155 -3.33 2.44 0.87
C GLY A 155 -2.81 2.89 -0.49
N GLY A 156 -3.65 3.54 -1.30
CA GLY A 156 -3.23 4.19 -2.54
C GLY A 156 -2.29 5.38 -2.27
N HIS A 157 -2.60 6.17 -1.24
CA HIS A 157 -1.66 7.15 -0.68
C HIS A 157 -0.33 6.49 -0.30
N GLY A 158 -0.39 5.42 0.51
CA GLY A 158 0.80 4.69 0.93
C GLY A 158 1.63 4.17 -0.24
N ALA A 159 0.99 3.59 -1.26
CA ALA A 159 1.68 3.08 -2.44
C ALA A 159 2.44 4.19 -3.19
N LEU A 160 1.80 5.32 -3.43
CA LEU A 160 2.44 6.46 -4.10
C LEU A 160 3.58 7.06 -3.26
N VAL A 161 3.35 7.28 -1.97
CA VAL A 161 4.34 7.90 -1.08
C VAL A 161 5.55 7.00 -0.87
N LEU A 162 5.34 5.71 -0.53
CA LEU A 162 6.47 4.79 -0.31
C LEU A 162 7.32 4.62 -1.57
N ALA A 163 6.68 4.59 -2.74
CA ALA A 163 7.40 4.50 -4.01
C ALA A 163 8.25 5.75 -4.29
N LEU A 164 7.74 6.94 -4.00
CA LEU A 164 8.46 8.20 -4.23
C LEU A 164 9.56 8.47 -3.18
N ARG A 165 9.35 8.02 -1.94
CA ARG A 165 10.33 8.17 -0.85
C ARG A 165 11.47 7.16 -0.91
N HIS A 166 11.24 5.97 -1.51
CA HIS A 166 12.23 4.90 -1.63
C HIS A 166 12.55 4.58 -3.10
N PRO A 167 13.23 5.48 -3.81
CA PRO A 167 13.58 5.28 -5.22
C PRO A 167 14.35 3.98 -5.43
N GLY A 168 13.88 3.15 -6.36
CA GLY A 168 14.51 1.88 -6.70
C GLY A 168 14.06 0.68 -5.86
N LEU A 169 13.31 0.89 -4.76
CA LEU A 169 12.74 -0.22 -3.98
C LEU A 169 11.56 -0.88 -4.72
N PHE A 170 10.65 -0.06 -5.23
CA PHE A 170 9.51 -0.52 -6.01
C PHE A 170 9.71 -0.17 -7.48
N ARG A 171 9.63 -1.18 -8.37
CA ARG A 171 9.79 -0.98 -9.83
C ARG A 171 8.50 -0.61 -10.54
N SER A 172 7.36 -0.89 -9.92
CA SER A 172 6.04 -0.57 -10.48
C SER A 172 5.10 -0.06 -9.41
N VAL A 173 4.23 0.88 -9.80
CA VAL A 173 3.31 1.56 -8.88
C VAL A 173 1.94 1.69 -9.49
N SER A 174 0.91 1.40 -8.71
CA SER A 174 -0.46 1.70 -9.09
C SER A 174 -1.35 2.01 -7.89
N ALA A 175 -2.48 2.69 -8.11
CA ALA A 175 -3.38 3.05 -7.03
C ALA A 175 -4.85 3.09 -7.47
N PHE A 176 -5.72 2.66 -6.57
CA PHE A 176 -7.17 2.82 -6.66
C PHE A 176 -7.63 3.94 -5.73
N ALA A 177 -8.32 4.94 -6.28
CA ALA A 177 -8.94 6.03 -5.52
C ALA A 177 -8.01 6.59 -4.41
N PRO A 178 -6.73 6.96 -4.71
CA PRO A 178 -5.75 7.35 -3.70
C PRO A 178 -6.05 8.71 -3.08
N ILE A 179 -5.68 8.89 -1.78
CA ILE A 179 -5.57 10.22 -1.17
C ILE A 179 -4.24 10.81 -1.66
N VAL A 180 -4.26 11.63 -2.70
CA VAL A 180 -3.03 12.06 -3.39
C VAL A 180 -2.35 13.28 -2.79
N ALA A 181 -3.06 14.05 -1.97
CA ALA A 181 -2.56 15.27 -1.34
C ALA A 181 -3.04 15.35 0.13
N PRO A 182 -2.61 14.43 1.01
CA PRO A 182 -3.10 14.37 2.38
C PRO A 182 -2.82 15.64 3.19
N SER A 183 -1.78 16.38 2.89
CA SER A 183 -1.50 17.68 3.53
C SER A 183 -2.58 18.75 3.28
N GLN A 184 -3.44 18.55 2.28
CA GLN A 184 -4.46 19.51 1.83
C GLN A 184 -5.91 19.06 2.11
N VAL A 185 -6.12 17.83 2.61
CA VAL A 185 -7.45 17.26 2.81
C VAL A 185 -7.72 16.89 4.26
N PRO A 186 -8.99 16.85 4.71
CA PRO A 186 -9.33 16.66 6.12
C PRO A 186 -8.71 15.42 6.78
N TRP A 187 -8.78 14.24 6.14
CA TRP A 187 -8.22 13.02 6.72
C TRP A 187 -6.71 13.09 6.92
N GLY A 188 -5.99 13.56 5.91
CA GLY A 188 -4.54 13.68 5.99
C GLY A 188 -4.11 14.74 7.00
N ARG A 189 -4.75 15.92 7.03
CA ARG A 189 -4.46 16.96 8.02
C ARG A 189 -4.66 16.48 9.45
N LYS A 190 -5.75 15.73 9.71
CA LYS A 190 -6.02 15.14 11.02
C LYS A 190 -4.92 14.16 11.43
N ALA A 191 -4.56 13.25 10.53
CA ALA A 191 -3.54 12.24 10.78
C ALA A 191 -2.16 12.88 10.96
N PHE A 192 -1.75 13.76 10.05
CA PHE A 192 -0.42 14.35 10.05
C PHE A 192 -0.18 15.27 11.25
N ALA A 193 -1.19 16.07 11.64
CA ALA A 193 -1.09 16.90 12.84
C ALA A 193 -0.80 16.08 14.10
N ARG A 194 -1.34 14.85 14.19
CA ARG A 194 -1.15 13.96 15.35
C ARG A 194 0.10 13.10 15.21
N TYR A 195 0.40 12.55 14.02
CA TYR A 195 1.55 11.66 13.81
C TYR A 195 2.85 12.41 13.61
N LEU A 196 2.83 13.51 12.83
CA LEU A 196 4.02 14.27 12.44
C LEU A 196 4.17 15.60 13.16
N GLY A 197 3.11 16.06 13.87
CA GLY A 197 3.11 17.32 14.59
C GLY A 197 2.61 18.50 13.74
N PRO A 198 2.70 19.73 14.30
CA PRO A 198 2.08 20.92 13.70
C PRO A 198 2.87 21.52 12.52
N ASP A 199 4.10 21.04 12.25
CA ASP A 199 4.93 21.55 11.17
C ASP A 199 4.42 21.04 9.81
N ALA A 200 3.74 21.93 9.09
CA ALA A 200 3.18 21.57 7.78
C ALA A 200 4.25 21.31 6.69
N ASP A 201 5.48 21.78 6.88
CA ASP A 201 6.58 21.48 5.95
C ASP A 201 6.98 20.01 6.06
N ALA A 202 6.98 19.43 7.27
CA ALA A 202 7.22 18.00 7.48
C ALA A 202 6.14 17.11 6.83
N TRP A 203 4.93 17.63 6.60
CA TRP A 203 3.85 16.86 5.96
C TRP A 203 4.10 16.64 4.46
N GLN A 204 4.89 17.51 3.83
CA GLN A 204 5.22 17.39 2.40
C GLN A 204 5.99 16.12 2.08
N ASP A 205 6.75 15.59 3.05
CA ASP A 205 7.49 14.33 2.92
C ASP A 205 6.58 13.10 2.82
N TYR A 206 5.30 13.24 3.19
CA TYR A 206 4.29 12.20 3.09
C TYR A 206 3.10 12.59 2.17
N ASP A 207 3.29 13.59 1.30
CA ASP A 207 2.29 14.01 0.32
C ASP A 207 2.76 13.66 -1.09
N ALA A 208 2.05 12.72 -1.76
CA ALA A 208 2.46 12.20 -3.06
C ALA A 208 2.53 13.31 -4.13
N SER A 209 1.61 14.28 -4.10
CA SER A 209 1.61 15.40 -5.04
C SER A 209 2.78 16.35 -4.79
N ALA A 210 3.14 16.58 -3.52
CA ALA A 210 4.29 17.39 -3.16
C ALA A 210 5.61 16.70 -3.52
N LEU A 211 5.75 15.41 -3.20
CA LEU A 211 6.92 14.61 -3.54
C LEU A 211 7.13 14.56 -5.06
N MET A 212 6.06 14.36 -5.85
CA MET A 212 6.16 14.31 -7.29
C MET A 212 6.68 15.64 -7.87
N ARG A 213 6.22 16.78 -7.38
CA ARG A 213 6.74 18.12 -7.82
C ARG A 213 8.21 18.32 -7.52
N GLN A 214 8.76 17.62 -6.52
CA GLN A 214 10.18 17.70 -6.16
C GLN A 214 11.07 16.81 -7.04
N CYS A 215 10.47 15.89 -7.82
CA CYS A 215 11.21 15.01 -8.71
C CYS A 215 11.83 15.80 -9.87
N LYS A 216 13.14 15.62 -10.09
CA LYS A 216 13.87 16.28 -11.20
C LYS A 216 13.75 15.53 -12.52
N ALA A 217 13.29 14.30 -12.49
CA ALA A 217 13.02 13.44 -13.64
C ALA A 217 11.93 12.44 -13.26
N ALA A 218 11.26 11.86 -14.26
CA ALA A 218 10.24 10.85 -14.04
C ALA A 218 10.80 9.65 -13.23
N PRO A 219 10.38 9.41 -11.98
CA PRO A 219 10.85 8.28 -11.19
C PRO A 219 10.35 6.93 -11.75
N TYR A 220 9.24 6.94 -12.46
CA TYR A 220 8.61 5.76 -13.07
C TYR A 220 8.40 6.00 -14.59
N PRO A 221 9.43 5.91 -15.43
CA PRO A 221 9.34 6.24 -16.85
C PRO A 221 8.36 5.36 -17.62
N GLU A 222 8.13 4.11 -17.15
CA GLU A 222 7.13 3.19 -17.72
C GLU A 222 5.68 3.55 -17.33
N GLY A 223 5.51 4.56 -16.48
CA GLY A 223 4.23 5.11 -16.06
C GLY A 223 3.68 4.58 -14.74
N ILE A 224 2.83 5.38 -14.12
CA ILE A 224 2.03 5.06 -12.94
C ILE A 224 0.58 4.88 -13.39
N LEU A 225 -0.13 3.87 -12.86
CA LEU A 225 -1.55 3.64 -13.14
C LEU A 225 -2.40 4.07 -11.94
N VAL A 226 -3.39 4.93 -12.19
CA VAL A 226 -4.36 5.35 -11.16
C VAL A 226 -5.77 5.20 -11.71
N ASP A 227 -6.62 4.50 -10.96
CA ASP A 227 -8.05 4.38 -11.25
C ASP A 227 -8.88 5.14 -10.22
N GLN A 228 -9.91 5.84 -10.68
CA GLN A 228 -10.81 6.63 -9.84
C GLN A 228 -12.26 6.48 -10.28
N GLY A 229 -13.13 6.09 -9.35
CA GLY A 229 -14.58 6.10 -9.56
C GLY A 229 -15.16 7.51 -9.49
N LEU A 230 -16.02 7.88 -10.46
CA LEU A 230 -16.64 9.22 -10.49
C LEU A 230 -17.88 9.33 -9.59
N SER A 231 -18.43 8.19 -9.11
CA SER A 231 -19.51 8.18 -8.11
C SER A 231 -18.99 8.01 -6.67
N ASP A 232 -17.67 8.19 -6.49
CA ASP A 232 -17.02 8.12 -5.19
C ASP A 232 -17.37 9.36 -4.36
N LYS A 233 -18.02 9.14 -3.21
CA LYS A 233 -18.42 10.24 -2.32
C LYS A 233 -17.27 11.01 -1.68
N PHE A 234 -16.06 10.46 -1.73
CA PHE A 234 -14.86 11.08 -1.19
C PHE A 234 -14.02 11.82 -2.24
N LEU A 235 -14.43 11.76 -3.53
CA LEU A 235 -13.68 12.28 -4.67
C LEU A 235 -13.22 13.73 -4.48
N ASP A 236 -14.15 14.62 -4.17
CA ASP A 236 -13.90 16.06 -4.14
C ASP A 236 -13.23 16.52 -2.84
N GLU A 237 -13.58 15.90 -1.72
CA GLU A 237 -13.11 16.36 -0.41
C GLU A 237 -11.78 15.72 0.02
N GLN A 238 -11.59 14.41 -0.29
CA GLN A 238 -10.49 13.64 0.28
C GLN A 238 -9.48 13.14 -0.77
N LEU A 239 -9.93 12.76 -1.98
CA LEU A 239 -9.07 12.05 -2.92
C LEU A 239 -8.38 12.98 -3.92
N ARG A 240 -9.12 13.83 -4.60
CA ARG A 240 -8.66 14.94 -5.48
C ARG A 240 -7.61 14.53 -6.52
N PRO A 241 -7.82 13.46 -7.34
CA PRO A 241 -6.80 12.86 -8.21
C PRO A 241 -6.14 13.86 -9.17
N GLY A 242 -6.83 14.92 -9.59
CA GLY A 242 -6.29 15.98 -10.43
C GLY A 242 -5.09 16.74 -9.84
N LEU A 243 -4.90 16.72 -8.50
CA LEU A 243 -3.71 17.31 -7.88
C LEU A 243 -2.44 16.50 -8.19
N PHE A 244 -2.56 15.18 -8.22
CA PHE A 244 -1.44 14.32 -8.57
C PHE A 244 -1.18 14.33 -10.09
N GLU A 245 -2.24 14.36 -10.89
CA GLU A 245 -2.13 14.52 -12.34
C GLU A 245 -1.35 15.79 -12.70
N ALA A 246 -1.72 16.94 -12.11
CA ALA A 246 -0.99 18.19 -12.30
C ALA A 246 0.49 18.08 -11.89
N ALA A 247 0.78 17.44 -10.73
CA ALA A 247 2.15 17.22 -10.27
C ALA A 247 2.95 16.32 -11.22
N CYS A 248 2.33 15.28 -11.77
CA CYS A 248 2.96 14.41 -12.77
C CYS A 248 3.27 15.15 -14.07
N ILE A 249 2.37 16.00 -14.54
CA ILE A 249 2.60 16.86 -15.73
C ILE A 249 3.80 17.79 -15.49
N GLU A 250 3.85 18.46 -14.34
CA GLU A 250 4.94 19.35 -13.96
C GLU A 250 6.30 18.63 -13.90
N ALA A 251 6.32 17.39 -13.39
CA ALA A 251 7.53 16.56 -13.26
C ALA A 251 7.88 15.79 -14.55
N GLY A 252 7.05 15.82 -15.58
CA GLY A 252 7.20 14.99 -16.78
C GLY A 252 7.03 13.50 -16.52
N GLN A 253 6.31 13.13 -15.44
CA GLN A 253 6.03 11.73 -15.08
C GLN A 253 4.86 11.18 -15.91
N PRO A 254 5.06 10.09 -16.67
CA PRO A 254 3.95 9.42 -17.34
C PRO A 254 2.93 8.91 -16.32
N LEU A 255 1.66 9.29 -16.48
CA LEU A 255 0.55 8.87 -15.65
C LEU A 255 -0.61 8.41 -16.53
N VAL A 256 -1.15 7.24 -16.23
CA VAL A 256 -2.44 6.78 -16.75
C VAL A 256 -3.46 6.96 -15.64
N LEU A 257 -4.21 8.08 -15.69
CA LEU A 257 -5.34 8.33 -14.80
C LEU A 257 -6.63 7.93 -15.53
N ARG A 258 -7.32 6.88 -15.04
CA ARG A 258 -8.58 6.43 -15.61
C ARG A 258 -9.74 6.82 -14.70
N LEU A 259 -10.73 7.50 -15.27
CA LEU A 259 -11.93 7.96 -14.56
C LEU A 259 -13.12 7.10 -14.95
N HIS A 260 -13.77 6.46 -14.00
CA HIS A 260 -14.81 5.44 -14.24
C HIS A 260 -16.19 5.94 -13.82
N PRO A 261 -17.07 6.32 -14.77
CA PRO A 261 -18.46 6.70 -14.47
C PRO A 261 -19.24 5.55 -13.80
N GLY A 262 -20.00 5.88 -12.75
CA GLY A 262 -20.86 4.93 -12.05
C GLY A 262 -20.17 4.09 -10.97
N TYR A 263 -18.85 4.12 -10.87
CA TYR A 263 -18.11 3.41 -9.83
C TYR A 263 -17.90 4.28 -8.59
N ASP A 264 -18.06 3.65 -7.43
CA ASP A 264 -17.89 4.26 -6.11
C ASP A 264 -16.51 3.96 -5.50
N HIS A 265 -16.36 4.10 -4.16
CA HIS A 265 -15.13 3.84 -3.41
C HIS A 265 -14.95 2.37 -3.00
N GLY A 266 -15.89 1.50 -3.35
CA GLY A 266 -15.99 0.15 -2.78
C GLY A 266 -15.16 -0.91 -3.51
N TYR A 267 -15.18 -2.11 -2.94
CA TYR A 267 -14.46 -3.24 -3.52
C TYR A 267 -15.04 -3.79 -4.82
N TYR A 268 -16.29 -3.44 -5.17
CA TYR A 268 -16.85 -3.72 -6.51
C TYR A 268 -16.09 -2.98 -7.61
N PHE A 269 -15.68 -1.73 -7.34
CA PHE A 269 -14.80 -0.97 -8.21
C PHE A 269 -13.43 -1.64 -8.33
N ILE A 270 -12.77 -1.94 -7.21
CA ILE A 270 -11.44 -2.57 -7.19
C ILE A 270 -11.48 -3.91 -7.92
N SER A 271 -12.43 -4.79 -7.60
CA SER A 271 -12.51 -6.13 -8.20
C SER A 271 -12.80 -6.11 -9.71
N THR A 272 -13.37 -5.02 -10.21
CA THR A 272 -13.59 -4.84 -11.65
C THR A 272 -12.30 -4.58 -12.41
N PHE A 273 -11.37 -3.82 -11.82
CA PHE A 273 -10.17 -3.33 -12.52
C PHE A 273 -8.85 -3.89 -11.99
N VAL A 274 -8.86 -4.74 -10.96
CA VAL A 274 -7.64 -5.30 -10.36
C VAL A 274 -6.82 -6.13 -11.35
N ASP A 275 -7.45 -6.74 -12.36
CA ASP A 275 -6.76 -7.45 -13.43
C ASP A 275 -5.82 -6.51 -14.21
N ASP A 276 -6.29 -5.33 -14.56
CA ASP A 276 -5.49 -4.33 -15.30
C ASP A 276 -4.30 -3.87 -14.47
N HIS A 277 -4.49 -3.65 -13.16
CA HIS A 277 -3.41 -3.30 -12.25
C HIS A 277 -2.36 -4.41 -12.14
N LEU A 278 -2.78 -5.67 -12.00
CA LEU A 278 -1.83 -6.79 -11.93
C LEU A 278 -1.09 -7.01 -13.25
N ARG A 279 -1.74 -6.80 -14.41
CA ARG A 279 -1.05 -6.80 -15.71
C ARG A 279 -0.05 -5.64 -15.84
N HIS A 280 -0.40 -4.44 -15.37
CA HIS A 280 0.53 -3.31 -15.33
C HIS A 280 1.78 -3.67 -14.51
N HIS A 281 1.60 -4.25 -13.33
CA HIS A 281 2.73 -4.71 -12.52
C HIS A 281 3.53 -5.83 -13.22
N ALA A 282 2.86 -6.83 -13.78
CA ALA A 282 3.50 -7.94 -14.49
C ALA A 282 4.40 -7.45 -15.62
N GLN A 283 3.90 -6.54 -16.45
CA GLN A 283 4.66 -5.94 -17.56
C GLN A 283 5.91 -5.21 -17.07
N GLN A 284 5.78 -4.36 -16.04
CA GLN A 284 6.90 -3.58 -15.51
C GLN A 284 7.89 -4.43 -14.70
N LEU A 285 7.45 -5.55 -14.15
CA LEU A 285 8.29 -6.51 -13.42
C LEU A 285 8.88 -7.61 -14.32
N GLY A 286 8.55 -7.61 -15.61
CA GLY A 286 9.15 -8.50 -16.60
C GLY A 286 8.67 -9.97 -16.51
N VAL A 287 7.35 -10.17 -16.35
CA VAL A 287 6.68 -11.47 -16.44
C VAL A 287 5.59 -11.46 -17.49
#